data_45fc1fa73bac8f78486d12102c1b34bb
#
_entry.id   45fc1fa73bac8f78486d12102c1b34bb
#
_cell.length_a   1.000
_cell.length_b   1.000
_cell.length_c   1.000
_cell.angle_alpha   90.00
_cell.angle_beta   90.00
_cell.angle_gamma   90.00
#
_symmetry.space_group_name_H-M   'P 1'
#
loop_
_entity.id
_entity.type
_entity.pdbx_description
1 polymer ?
#
loop_
_entity_poly.entity_id
_entity_poly.type
_entity_poly.pdbx_seq_one_letter_code
_entity_poly.pdbx_strand_id
1 'polypeptide(L)'
;EMREYGIIRHVGVSTHSIEVLERIVEGDDFDTVMVEYSAFYPQTADLITRAHARDIGVIVMRPLGGSGRTSEMRGRIASGYRGVLTPRNLLRYALAHPGVSTVIPGARHPSRVIENVETASDMAPLSEDERSALEAESALLY
;
A
#
# COMPACT_ATOMS: atom_id res chain seq x y z
N GLU A 1 1.89 26.10 15.60
CA GLU A 1 1.58 27.43 15.02
C GLU A 1 0.55 27.35 13.88
N MET A 2 0.77 26.67 12.74
CA MET A 2 -0.19 26.63 11.61
C MET A 2 -1.55 26.04 11.99
N ARG A 3 -1.59 24.99 12.84
CA ARG A 3 -2.85 24.47 13.42
C ARG A 3 -3.53 25.50 14.31
N GLU A 4 -2.79 26.16 15.19
CA GLU A 4 -3.30 27.19 16.11
C GLU A 4 -3.90 28.40 15.37
N TYR A 5 -3.32 28.75 14.21
CA TYR A 5 -3.86 29.78 13.32
C TYR A 5 -4.99 29.30 12.41
N GLY A 6 -5.39 28.03 12.48
CA GLY A 6 -6.45 27.47 11.66
C GLY A 6 -6.13 27.36 10.17
N ILE A 7 -4.84 27.50 9.79
CA ILE A 7 -4.38 27.42 8.39
C ILE A 7 -4.43 25.96 7.89
N ILE A 8 -4.08 25.00 8.76
CA ILE A 8 -4.17 23.57 8.50
C ILE A 8 -4.93 22.88 9.61
N ARG A 9 -5.59 21.78 9.31
CA ARG A 9 -6.29 20.95 10.31
C ARG A 9 -5.46 19.76 10.73
N HIS A 10 -4.74 19.13 9.79
CA HIS A 10 -4.02 17.89 9.98
C HIS A 10 -2.58 17.99 9.47
N VAL A 11 -1.69 17.24 10.10
CA VAL A 11 -0.28 17.13 9.72
C VAL A 11 0.01 15.68 9.38
N GLY A 12 0.69 15.46 8.27
CA GLY A 12 1.13 14.12 7.85
C GLY A 12 2.61 14.07 7.55
N VAL A 13 3.15 12.87 7.55
CA VAL A 13 4.55 12.60 7.25
C VAL A 13 4.67 11.38 6.33
N SER A 14 5.74 11.32 5.54
CA SER A 14 6.06 10.17 4.69
C SER A 14 7.41 9.60 5.09
N THR A 15 7.52 8.28 5.17
CA THR A 15 8.78 7.60 5.48
C THR A 15 8.91 6.27 4.76
N HIS A 16 10.16 5.89 4.44
CA HIS A 16 10.55 4.55 4.00
C HIS A 16 11.26 3.76 5.11
N SER A 17 11.61 4.41 6.24
CA SER A 17 12.28 3.75 7.35
C SER A 17 11.27 3.17 8.33
N ILE A 18 11.41 1.89 8.63
CA ILE A 18 10.62 1.19 9.66
C ILE A 18 10.87 1.83 11.04
N GLU A 19 12.11 2.12 11.36
CA GLU A 19 12.49 2.75 12.64
C GLU A 19 11.86 4.14 12.82
N VAL A 20 11.81 4.93 11.74
CA VAL A 20 11.14 6.23 11.77
C VAL A 20 9.62 6.05 11.90
N LEU A 21 9.04 5.06 11.21
CA LEU A 21 7.62 4.74 11.32
C LEU A 21 7.23 4.32 12.74
N GLU A 22 8.05 3.52 13.42
CA GLU A 22 7.83 3.15 14.82
C GLU A 22 7.73 4.38 15.71
N ARG A 23 8.68 5.31 15.58
CA ARG A 23 8.66 6.57 16.36
C ARG A 23 7.45 7.45 16.03
N ILE A 24 7.02 7.49 14.78
CA ILE A 24 5.81 8.23 14.35
C ILE A 24 4.57 7.61 15.01
N VAL A 25 4.46 6.29 14.98
CA VAL A 25 3.32 5.56 15.55
C VAL A 25 3.27 5.66 17.07
N GLU A 26 4.41 5.78 17.74
CA GLU A 26 4.49 5.96 19.19
C GLU A 26 4.25 7.39 19.65
N GLY A 27 4.48 8.37 18.77
CA GLY A 27 4.28 9.80 19.04
C GLY A 27 2.84 10.28 18.77
N ASP A 28 2.59 11.54 19.11
CA ASP A 28 1.28 12.20 18.94
C ASP A 28 1.36 13.40 17.96
N ASP A 29 2.43 13.47 17.15
CA ASP A 29 2.73 14.65 16.33
C ASP A 29 1.98 14.66 15.00
N PHE A 30 1.55 13.47 14.52
CA PHE A 30 1.03 13.32 13.15
C PHE A 30 -0.35 12.67 13.12
N ASP A 31 -1.24 13.21 12.28
CA ASP A 31 -2.58 12.65 12.04
C ASP A 31 -2.57 11.61 10.91
N THR A 32 -1.60 11.68 10.01
CA THR A 32 -1.48 10.73 8.90
C THR A 32 -0.02 10.35 8.66
N VAL A 33 0.18 9.13 8.18
CA VAL A 33 1.49 8.65 7.73
C VAL A 33 1.40 8.00 6.36
N MET A 34 2.36 8.30 5.49
CA MET A 34 2.50 7.62 4.21
C MET A 34 3.65 6.63 4.29
N VAL A 35 3.37 5.36 4.00
CA VAL A 35 4.30 4.24 4.13
C VAL A 35 4.28 3.33 2.91
N GLU A 36 5.38 2.61 2.68
CA GLU A 36 5.40 1.52 1.70
C GLU A 36 4.75 0.28 2.30
N TYR A 37 3.77 -0.29 1.57
CA TYR A 37 3.15 -1.57 1.90
C TYR A 37 2.65 -2.27 0.64
N SER A 38 3.03 -3.51 0.47
CA SER A 38 2.61 -4.37 -0.64
C SER A 38 3.01 -5.82 -0.33
N ALA A 39 2.61 -6.78 -1.15
CA ALA A 39 3.09 -8.16 -1.04
C ALA A 39 4.63 -8.29 -1.19
N PHE A 40 5.29 -7.31 -1.82
CA PHE A 40 6.75 -7.22 -1.88
C PHE A 40 7.38 -6.58 -0.63
N TYR A 41 6.59 -5.93 0.20
CA TYR A 41 7.06 -5.23 1.39
C TYR A 41 6.01 -5.35 2.51
N PRO A 42 5.81 -6.57 3.06
CA PRO A 42 4.80 -6.83 4.09
C PRO A 42 5.22 -6.39 5.50
N GLN A 43 6.48 -6.03 5.71
CA GLN A 43 7.07 -5.79 7.03
C GLN A 43 6.42 -4.63 7.80
N THR A 44 5.71 -3.74 7.12
CA THR A 44 5.02 -2.60 7.74
C THR A 44 3.61 -2.91 8.24
N ALA A 45 3.09 -4.13 8.02
CA ALA A 45 1.72 -4.51 8.36
C ALA A 45 1.36 -4.29 9.84
N ASP A 46 2.23 -4.73 10.76
CA ASP A 46 2.01 -4.54 12.19
C ASP A 46 1.98 -3.05 12.58
N LEU A 47 2.89 -2.25 12.05
CA LEU A 47 2.94 -0.81 12.30
C LEU A 47 1.72 -0.09 11.72
N ILE A 48 1.18 -0.54 10.58
CA ILE A 48 -0.09 -0.04 10.03
C ILE A 48 -1.25 -0.35 11.00
N THR A 49 -1.30 -1.56 11.56
CA THR A 49 -2.29 -1.94 12.57
C THR A 49 -2.19 -1.04 13.81
N ARG A 50 -0.99 -0.80 14.29
CA ARG A 50 -0.73 0.06 15.46
C ARG A 50 -1.06 1.53 15.17
N ALA A 51 -0.74 2.04 13.98
CA ALA A 51 -1.11 3.39 13.54
C ALA A 51 -2.63 3.57 13.55
N HIS A 52 -3.35 2.61 12.95
CA HIS A 52 -4.82 2.61 12.91
C HIS A 52 -5.45 2.60 14.32
N ALA A 53 -4.91 1.80 15.25
CA ALA A 53 -5.37 1.74 16.63
C ALA A 53 -5.18 3.06 17.40
N ARG A 54 -4.37 3.97 16.87
CA ARG A 54 -4.11 5.32 17.39
C ARG A 54 -4.78 6.44 16.58
N ASP A 55 -5.74 6.11 15.72
CA ASP A 55 -6.42 7.06 14.84
C ASP A 55 -5.47 7.79 13.85
N ILE A 56 -4.30 7.24 13.57
CA ILE A 56 -3.39 7.75 12.54
C ILE A 56 -3.83 7.20 11.19
N GLY A 57 -4.21 8.09 10.26
CA GLY A 57 -4.59 7.70 8.90
C GLY A 57 -3.39 7.18 8.11
N VAL A 58 -3.52 6.01 7.48
CA VAL A 58 -2.43 5.37 6.72
C VAL A 58 -2.65 5.48 5.23
N ILE A 59 -1.69 6.09 4.56
CA ILE A 59 -1.62 6.22 3.10
C ILE A 59 -0.55 5.25 2.59
N VAL A 60 -0.93 4.31 1.75
CA VAL A 60 0.02 3.35 1.20
C VAL A 60 0.62 3.84 -0.11
N MET A 61 1.93 4.02 -0.14
CA MET A 61 2.69 4.22 -1.36
C MET A 61 3.23 2.89 -1.91
N ARG A 62 3.49 2.84 -3.22
CA ARG A 62 4.01 1.65 -3.93
C ARG A 62 3.18 0.37 -3.73
N PRO A 63 1.84 0.41 -3.71
CA PRO A 63 1.02 -0.79 -3.49
C PRO A 63 1.27 -1.89 -4.53
N LEU A 64 1.81 -1.53 -5.70
CA LEU A 64 2.19 -2.45 -6.77
C LEU A 64 3.70 -2.78 -6.79
N GLY A 65 4.44 -2.50 -5.72
CA GLY A 65 5.87 -2.77 -5.60
C GLY A 65 6.78 -1.74 -6.28
N GLY A 66 6.25 -0.58 -6.71
CA GLY A 66 7.00 0.47 -7.38
C GLY A 66 7.12 0.29 -8.90
N SER A 67 7.65 1.32 -9.60
CA SER A 67 7.60 1.38 -11.07
C SER A 67 8.42 0.29 -11.78
N GLY A 68 9.56 -0.09 -11.22
CA GLY A 68 10.42 -1.15 -11.78
C GLY A 68 9.71 -2.51 -11.75
N ARG A 69 9.27 -2.95 -10.57
CA ARG A 69 8.56 -4.22 -10.37
C ARG A 69 7.25 -4.27 -11.15
N THR A 70 6.49 -3.17 -11.16
CA THR A 70 5.25 -3.08 -11.94
C THR A 70 5.49 -3.27 -13.44
N SER A 71 6.55 -2.68 -14.00
CA SER A 71 6.90 -2.82 -15.42
C SER A 71 7.32 -4.25 -15.76
N GLU A 72 8.14 -4.87 -14.91
CA GLU A 72 8.58 -6.25 -15.07
C GLU A 72 7.41 -7.23 -14.98
N MET A 73 6.56 -7.10 -13.97
CA MET A 73 5.36 -7.93 -13.81
C MET A 73 4.45 -7.86 -15.05
N ARG A 74 4.21 -6.66 -15.59
CA ARG A 74 3.41 -6.50 -16.80
C ARG A 74 4.07 -7.14 -18.02
N GLY A 75 5.39 -7.06 -18.13
CA GLY A 75 6.16 -7.77 -19.15
C GLY A 75 6.00 -9.28 -19.05
N ARG A 76 6.08 -9.84 -17.85
CA ARG A 76 5.85 -11.29 -17.60
C ARG A 76 4.43 -11.71 -17.96
N ILE A 77 3.41 -10.92 -17.61
CA ILE A 77 2.01 -11.18 -17.99
C ILE A 77 1.87 -11.19 -19.52
N ALA A 78 2.46 -10.22 -20.21
CA ALA A 78 2.44 -10.16 -21.68
C ALA A 78 3.14 -11.37 -22.32
N SER A 79 4.15 -11.94 -21.65
CA SER A 79 4.89 -13.14 -22.08
C SER A 79 4.23 -14.47 -21.64
N GLY A 80 2.99 -14.43 -21.13
CA GLY A 80 2.23 -15.64 -20.80
C GLY A 80 2.29 -16.09 -19.36
N TYR A 81 2.84 -15.28 -18.44
CA TYR A 81 2.78 -15.56 -17.01
C TYR A 81 1.32 -15.71 -16.52
N ARG A 82 1.09 -16.69 -15.65
CA ARG A 82 -0.24 -17.05 -15.12
C ARG A 82 -0.27 -17.18 -13.60
N GLY A 83 0.74 -16.65 -12.91
CA GLY A 83 0.80 -16.64 -11.44
C GLY A 83 -0.12 -15.60 -10.79
N VAL A 84 -0.02 -15.47 -9.47
CA VAL A 84 -0.92 -14.61 -8.68
C VAL A 84 -0.49 -13.14 -8.68
N LEU A 85 0.76 -12.81 -9.03
CA LEU A 85 1.25 -11.43 -9.04
C LEU A 85 0.70 -10.65 -10.25
N THR A 86 -0.43 -10.03 -10.04
CA THR A 86 -1.06 -9.12 -11.01
C THR A 86 -1.29 -7.75 -10.38
N PRO A 87 -1.40 -6.65 -11.15
CA PRO A 87 -1.73 -5.34 -10.60
C PRO A 87 -3.01 -5.36 -9.75
N ARG A 88 -4.05 -6.07 -10.21
CA ARG A 88 -5.30 -6.25 -9.48
C ARG A 88 -5.08 -6.89 -8.10
N ASN A 89 -4.38 -8.02 -8.04
CA ASN A 89 -4.17 -8.75 -6.80
C ASN A 89 -3.27 -7.99 -5.83
N LEU A 90 -2.25 -7.29 -6.32
CA LEU A 90 -1.39 -6.45 -5.48
C LEU A 90 -2.15 -5.24 -4.91
N LEU A 91 -3.05 -4.64 -5.70
CA LEU A 91 -3.89 -3.55 -5.20
C LEU A 91 -4.89 -4.05 -4.15
N ARG A 92 -5.52 -5.21 -4.38
CA ARG A 92 -6.39 -5.89 -3.39
C ARG A 92 -5.63 -6.18 -2.10
N TYR A 93 -4.38 -6.67 -2.21
CA TYR A 93 -3.54 -6.96 -1.05
C TYR A 93 -3.37 -5.73 -0.15
N ALA A 94 -3.01 -4.59 -0.72
CA ALA A 94 -2.82 -3.36 0.05
C ALA A 94 -4.14 -2.83 0.64
N LEU A 95 -5.23 -2.84 -0.14
CA LEU A 95 -6.55 -2.37 0.30
C LEU A 95 -7.24 -3.31 1.31
N ALA A 96 -6.90 -4.60 1.32
CA ALA A 96 -7.49 -5.57 2.24
C ALA A 96 -6.98 -5.41 3.69
N HIS A 97 -5.91 -4.64 3.92
CA HIS A 97 -5.42 -4.39 5.27
C HIS A 97 -6.34 -3.39 5.99
N PRO A 98 -6.96 -3.76 7.13
CA PRO A 98 -8.00 -2.95 7.78
C PRO A 98 -7.50 -1.58 8.28
N GLY A 99 -6.21 -1.44 8.53
CA GLY A 99 -5.58 -0.19 8.95
C GLY A 99 -5.23 0.76 7.79
N VAL A 100 -5.40 0.36 6.54
CA VAL A 100 -5.10 1.21 5.38
C VAL A 100 -6.27 2.12 5.07
N SER A 101 -6.05 3.43 5.10
CA SER A 101 -7.07 4.44 4.78
C SER A 101 -7.19 4.67 3.28
N THR A 102 -6.07 4.66 2.56
CA THR A 102 -6.03 4.85 1.10
C THR A 102 -4.71 4.35 0.50
N VAL A 103 -4.72 4.12 -0.81
CA VAL A 103 -3.54 3.72 -1.59
C VAL A 103 -3.31 4.68 -2.74
N ILE A 104 -2.04 4.94 -3.09
CA ILE A 104 -1.66 5.83 -4.19
C ILE A 104 -0.87 5.08 -5.27
N PRO A 105 -1.51 4.23 -6.07
CA PRO A 105 -0.86 3.57 -7.19
C PRO A 105 -0.50 4.56 -8.29
N GLY A 106 0.74 4.55 -8.75
CA GLY A 106 1.16 5.36 -9.89
C GLY A 106 0.54 4.84 -11.20
N ALA A 107 0.02 5.75 -12.05
CA ALA A 107 -0.54 5.40 -13.36
C ALA A 107 0.05 6.32 -14.44
N ARG A 108 0.61 5.70 -15.50
CA ARG A 108 1.18 6.41 -16.67
C ARG A 108 0.22 6.49 -17.86
N HIS A 109 -0.87 5.72 -17.84
CA HIS A 109 -1.87 5.64 -18.90
C HIS A 109 -3.27 5.67 -18.30
N PRO A 110 -4.25 6.30 -18.96
CA PRO A 110 -5.63 6.36 -18.48
C PRO A 110 -6.23 4.98 -18.18
N SER A 111 -5.93 3.96 -18.99
CA SER A 111 -6.40 2.60 -18.77
C SER A 111 -5.96 2.01 -17.41
N ARG A 112 -4.82 2.47 -16.87
CA ARG A 112 -4.35 2.03 -15.54
C ARG A 112 -5.15 2.65 -14.40
N VAL A 113 -5.62 3.86 -14.60
CA VAL A 113 -6.53 4.52 -13.64
C VAL A 113 -7.85 3.77 -13.61
N ILE A 114 -8.40 3.43 -14.77
CA ILE A 114 -9.65 2.64 -14.89
C ILE A 114 -9.47 1.28 -14.20
N GLU A 115 -8.40 0.52 -14.52
CA GLU A 115 -8.07 -0.76 -13.89
C GLU A 115 -8.00 -0.66 -12.35
N ASN A 116 -7.36 0.38 -11.82
CA ASN A 116 -7.25 0.59 -10.38
C ASN A 116 -8.60 0.91 -9.74
N VAL A 117 -9.41 1.76 -10.37
CA VAL A 117 -10.75 2.13 -9.87
C VAL A 117 -11.68 0.92 -9.90
N GLU A 118 -11.71 0.17 -11.00
CA GLU A 118 -12.51 -1.08 -11.11
C GLU A 118 -12.11 -2.08 -10.03
N THR A 119 -10.79 -2.26 -9.80
CA THR A 119 -10.29 -3.15 -8.75
C THR A 119 -10.77 -2.72 -7.36
N ALA A 120 -10.70 -1.42 -7.04
CA ALA A 120 -11.10 -0.91 -5.75
C ALA A 120 -12.63 -0.93 -5.56
N SER A 121 -13.41 -0.76 -6.63
CA SER A 121 -14.88 -0.76 -6.60
C SER A 121 -15.48 -2.16 -6.51
N ASP A 122 -14.81 -3.15 -7.07
CA ASP A 122 -15.22 -4.57 -7.10
C ASP A 122 -14.27 -5.43 -6.27
N MET A 123 -13.97 -4.97 -5.06
CA MET A 123 -12.98 -5.63 -4.21
C MET A 123 -13.63 -6.75 -3.39
N ALA A 124 -13.44 -8.00 -3.84
CA ALA A 124 -13.70 -9.15 -2.99
C ALA A 124 -12.69 -9.21 -1.83
N PRO A 125 -13.09 -9.66 -0.64
CA PRO A 125 -12.15 -9.91 0.46
C PRO A 125 -10.97 -10.78 0.02
N LEU A 126 -9.79 -10.47 0.52
CA LEU A 126 -8.61 -11.30 0.28
C LEU A 126 -8.55 -12.39 1.34
N SER A 127 -8.54 -13.67 0.93
CA SER A 127 -8.37 -14.79 1.86
C SER A 127 -6.91 -14.86 2.36
N GLU A 128 -6.71 -15.56 3.47
CA GLU A 128 -5.36 -15.78 4.01
C GLU A 128 -4.49 -16.61 3.05
N ASP A 129 -5.07 -17.58 2.36
CA ASP A 129 -4.37 -18.36 1.34
C ASP A 129 -3.93 -17.49 0.14
N GLU A 130 -4.80 -16.59 -0.32
CA GLU A 130 -4.45 -15.62 -1.37
C GLU A 130 -3.34 -14.67 -0.92
N ARG A 131 -3.40 -14.19 0.33
CA ARG A 131 -2.36 -13.33 0.93
C ARG A 131 -1.02 -14.06 0.96
N SER A 132 -1.00 -15.27 1.52
CA SER A 132 0.21 -16.10 1.63
C SER A 132 0.80 -16.43 0.27
N ALA A 133 -0.04 -16.74 -0.72
CA ALA A 133 0.42 -17.01 -2.09
C ALA A 133 1.07 -15.79 -2.74
N LEU A 134 0.50 -14.58 -2.54
CA LEU A 134 1.06 -13.33 -3.04
C LEU A 134 2.42 -13.02 -2.41
N GLU A 135 2.53 -13.17 -1.09
CA GLU A 135 3.79 -12.95 -0.36
C GLU A 135 4.87 -13.96 -0.76
N ALA A 136 4.52 -15.26 -0.83
CA ALA A 136 5.44 -16.32 -1.23
C ALA A 136 5.97 -16.11 -2.66
N GLU A 137 5.10 -15.80 -3.62
CA GLU A 137 5.52 -15.56 -4.99
C GLU A 137 6.32 -14.26 -5.13
N SER A 138 5.97 -13.22 -4.36
CA SER A 138 6.74 -11.98 -4.29
C SER A 138 8.17 -12.20 -3.80
N ALA A 139 8.35 -13.03 -2.77
CA ALA A 139 9.66 -13.38 -2.21
C ALA A 139 10.54 -14.21 -3.16
N LEU A 140 9.93 -15.00 -4.05
CA LEU A 140 10.67 -15.79 -5.05
C LEU A 140 11.19 -14.95 -6.22
N LEU A 141 10.55 -13.84 -6.52
CA LEU A 141 10.86 -13.03 -7.69
C LEU A 141 11.77 -11.85 -7.39
N TYR A 142 12.02 -11.56 -6.13
CA TYR A 142 12.81 -10.42 -5.64
C TYR A 142 13.53 -10.72 -4.33
#